data_21e7bfaae668ebfb9959fb6550ebe7ed
#
_entry.id   21e7bfaae668ebfb9959fb6550ebe7ed
#
_cell.length_a   1.000
_cell.length_b   1.000
_cell.length_c   1.000
_cell.angle_alpha   90.00
_cell.angle_beta   90.00
_cell.angle_gamma   90.00
#
_symmetry.space_group_name_H-M   'P 1'
#
loop_
_entity.id
_entity.type
_entity.pdbx_description
1 polymer ?
#
loop_
_entity_poly.entity_id
_entity_poly.type
_entity_poly.pdbx_seq_one_letter_code
_entity_poly.pdbx_strand_id
1 'polypeptide(L)'
;MINYLKKIYYEKYSRKSYSLSNVDLVIERIFKKKDKGIFIDVGCNHPIKYNNTYLLYKKGWSGINIDLDTESINQFNKLRTRDINIQTLITSYDNEEKDLFFYHDRSAINTISKDLANNRDKQY
;
A
#
# COMPACT_ATOMS: atom_id res chain seq x y z
N MET A 1 3.42 35.99 9.18
CA MET A 1 3.26 35.61 10.61
C MET A 1 2.10 34.64 10.82
N ILE A 2 0.90 34.94 10.35
CA ILE A 2 -0.30 34.05 10.51
C ILE A 2 -0.09 32.65 9.87
N ASN A 3 0.53 32.55 8.72
CA ASN A 3 0.79 31.26 8.06
C ASN A 3 1.80 30.39 8.81
N TYR A 4 2.77 30.99 9.48
CA TYR A 4 3.75 30.27 10.29
C TYR A 4 3.12 29.70 11.57
N LEU A 5 2.28 30.47 12.27
CA LEU A 5 1.54 29.99 13.44
C LEU A 5 0.53 28.91 13.12
N LYS A 6 -0.18 29.02 11.97
CA LYS A 6 -1.04 27.95 11.46
C LYS A 6 -0.26 26.68 11.17
N LYS A 7 0.92 26.77 10.56
CA LYS A 7 1.77 25.61 10.30
C LYS A 7 2.17 24.89 11.59
N ILE A 8 2.65 25.64 12.61
CA ILE A 8 2.99 25.08 13.93
C ILE A 8 1.78 24.41 14.58
N TYR A 9 0.60 25.05 14.51
CA TYR A 9 -0.63 24.49 15.07
C TYR A 9 -0.98 23.16 14.41
N TYR A 10 -0.99 23.09 13.06
CA TYR A 10 -1.29 21.86 12.33
C TYR A 10 -0.24 20.76 12.60
N GLU A 11 1.03 21.08 12.63
CA GLU A 11 2.09 20.12 12.97
C GLU A 11 1.93 19.53 14.38
N LYS A 12 1.45 20.33 15.32
CA LYS A 12 1.23 19.90 16.72
C LYS A 12 -0.01 19.03 16.89
N TYR A 13 -1.09 19.32 16.18
CA TYR A 13 -2.41 18.71 16.39
C TYR A 13 -2.88 17.80 15.27
N SER A 14 -2.18 17.77 14.14
CA SER A 14 -2.47 16.85 13.04
C SER A 14 -1.49 15.67 13.04
N ARG A 15 -1.98 14.53 12.55
CA ARG A 15 -1.15 13.34 12.33
C ARG A 15 -1.09 13.06 10.84
N LYS A 16 0.11 12.78 10.33
CA LYS A 16 0.30 12.44 8.93
C LYS A 16 -0.12 10.99 8.70
N SER A 17 -1.07 10.77 7.79
CA SER A 17 -1.42 9.48 7.24
C SER A 17 -0.76 9.29 5.87
N TYR A 18 -0.42 8.05 5.56
CA TYR A 18 0.08 7.61 4.25
C TYR A 18 -0.96 6.80 3.49
N SER A 19 -2.00 6.32 4.16
CA SER A 19 -3.09 5.58 3.53
C SER A 19 -4.16 6.51 2.95
N LEU A 20 -5.00 5.97 2.07
CA LEU A 20 -6.05 6.75 1.41
C LEU A 20 -7.13 7.24 2.40
N SER A 21 -7.49 6.41 3.39
CA SER A 21 -8.60 6.68 4.33
C SER A 21 -8.16 6.62 5.78
N ASN A 22 -6.92 7.03 6.09
CA ASN A 22 -6.34 7.03 7.44
C ASN A 22 -6.30 5.64 8.12
N VAL A 23 -6.37 4.56 7.36
CA VAL A 23 -6.34 3.18 7.86
C VAL A 23 -5.05 2.90 8.63
N ASP A 24 -3.92 3.42 8.17
CA ASP A 24 -2.62 3.33 8.83
C ASP A 24 -2.62 3.90 10.26
N LEU A 25 -3.35 5.00 10.51
CA LEU A 25 -3.50 5.59 11.85
C LEU A 25 -4.35 4.71 12.76
N VAL A 26 -5.37 4.04 12.20
CA VAL A 26 -6.21 3.08 12.95
C VAL A 26 -5.38 1.87 13.34
N ILE A 27 -4.64 1.28 12.40
CA ILE A 27 -3.74 0.15 12.66
C ILE A 27 -2.70 0.52 13.72
N GLU A 28 -2.07 1.67 13.58
CA GLU A 28 -1.10 2.17 14.57
C GLU A 28 -1.71 2.28 15.97
N ARG A 29 -2.96 2.75 16.09
CA ARG A 29 -3.67 2.85 17.36
C ARG A 29 -3.96 1.49 17.99
N ILE A 30 -4.37 0.52 17.17
CA ILE A 30 -4.63 -0.85 17.63
C ILE A 30 -3.34 -1.47 18.19
N PHE A 31 -2.22 -1.29 17.51
CA PHE A 31 -0.93 -1.87 17.87
C PHE A 31 -0.02 -0.92 18.65
N LYS A 32 -0.54 0.16 19.25
CA LYS A 32 0.26 1.20 19.93
C LYS A 32 1.22 0.69 21.01
N LYS A 33 0.91 -0.45 21.62
CA LYS A 33 1.73 -1.08 22.68
C LYS A 33 2.80 -2.01 22.13
N LYS A 34 2.85 -2.23 20.82
CA LYS A 34 3.84 -3.09 20.15
C LYS A 34 4.86 -2.22 19.42
N ASP A 35 6.11 -2.30 19.82
CA ASP A 35 7.21 -1.55 19.20
C ASP A 35 7.61 -2.13 17.85
N LYS A 36 7.48 -3.46 17.68
CA LYS A 36 7.81 -4.19 16.45
C LYS A 36 6.77 -5.26 16.18
N GLY A 37 6.65 -5.63 14.91
CA GLY A 37 5.77 -6.69 14.47
C GLY A 37 6.01 -7.04 13.00
N ILE A 38 5.21 -7.97 12.50
CA ILE A 38 5.23 -8.41 11.10
C ILE A 38 3.85 -8.11 10.51
N PHE A 39 3.83 -7.66 9.25
CA PHE A 39 2.61 -7.46 8.46
C PHE A 39 2.71 -8.21 7.12
N ILE A 40 1.56 -8.46 6.49
CA ILE A 40 1.44 -8.91 5.10
C ILE A 40 0.54 -7.90 4.39
N ASP A 41 1.03 -7.36 3.28
CA ASP A 41 0.33 -6.36 2.45
C ASP A 41 0.13 -6.97 1.05
N VAL A 42 -1.13 -7.31 0.72
CA VAL A 42 -1.50 -7.92 -0.55
C VAL A 42 -2.14 -6.86 -1.46
N GLY A 43 -1.62 -6.72 -2.67
CA GLY A 43 -1.96 -5.60 -3.55
C GLY A 43 -1.34 -4.30 -3.04
N CYS A 44 -0.06 -4.35 -2.69
CA CYS A 44 0.63 -3.27 -1.97
C CYS A 44 0.85 -1.98 -2.79
N ASN A 45 0.79 -2.04 -4.10
CA ASN A 45 0.82 -0.98 -5.12
C ASN A 45 2.00 0.00 -5.00
N HIS A 46 2.07 0.83 -3.97
CA HIS A 46 3.10 1.86 -3.82
C HIS A 46 3.71 1.83 -2.40
N PRO A 47 5.05 1.90 -2.26
CA PRO A 47 5.72 1.72 -0.96
C PRO A 47 5.42 2.81 0.08
N ILE A 48 4.91 3.97 -0.33
CA ILE A 48 4.67 5.13 0.55
C ILE A 48 3.27 5.71 0.39
N LYS A 49 2.88 6.05 -0.87
CA LYS A 49 1.64 6.77 -1.16
C LYS A 49 0.46 5.79 -1.17
N TYR A 50 -0.61 6.16 -0.46
CA TYR A 50 -1.82 5.33 -0.31
C TYR A 50 -1.54 3.93 0.25
N ASN A 51 -0.48 3.82 1.07
CA ASN A 51 -0.01 2.56 1.62
C ASN A 51 -0.40 2.42 3.10
N ASN A 52 -1.01 1.29 3.45
CA ASN A 52 -1.54 1.04 4.78
C ASN A 52 -0.47 0.60 5.79
N THR A 53 0.68 0.12 5.32
CA THR A 53 1.74 -0.48 6.14
C THR A 53 2.97 0.41 6.29
N TYR A 54 3.08 1.51 5.53
CA TYR A 54 4.27 2.36 5.57
C TYR A 54 4.50 3.02 6.94
N LEU A 55 3.43 3.40 7.65
CA LEU A 55 3.56 3.96 8.99
C LEU A 55 4.13 2.94 9.98
N LEU A 56 3.74 1.68 9.88
CA LEU A 56 4.32 0.58 10.66
C LEU A 56 5.79 0.36 10.30
N TYR A 57 6.12 0.34 9.01
CA TYR A 57 7.50 0.25 8.54
C TYR A 57 8.37 1.36 9.13
N LYS A 58 7.91 2.61 9.15
CA LYS A 58 8.62 3.73 9.78
C LYS A 58 8.86 3.53 11.27
N LYS A 59 8.00 2.79 11.95
CA LYS A 59 8.13 2.42 13.37
C LYS A 59 9.02 1.21 13.62
N GLY A 60 9.64 0.66 12.58
CA GLY A 60 10.57 -0.47 12.72
C GLY A 60 9.95 -1.84 12.53
N TRP A 61 8.68 -1.92 12.12
CA TRP A 61 8.07 -3.17 11.67
C TRP A 61 8.67 -3.59 10.32
N SER A 62 8.56 -4.86 10.00
CA SER A 62 8.87 -5.42 8.68
C SER A 62 7.72 -6.29 8.21
N GLY A 63 7.71 -6.64 6.93
CA GLY A 63 6.63 -7.47 6.41
C GLY A 63 6.91 -8.08 5.06
N ILE A 64 5.84 -8.64 4.51
CA ILE A 64 5.80 -9.19 3.16
C ILE A 64 4.86 -8.32 2.34
N ASN A 65 5.36 -7.73 1.27
CA ASN A 65 4.59 -6.96 0.31
C ASN A 65 4.43 -7.78 -0.96
N ILE A 66 3.21 -7.90 -1.45
CA ILE A 66 2.87 -8.75 -2.60
C ILE A 66 2.10 -7.91 -3.62
N ASP A 67 2.53 -7.93 -4.86
CA ASP A 67 1.85 -7.29 -5.97
C ASP A 67 2.17 -8.01 -7.29
N LEU A 68 1.29 -7.87 -8.29
CA LEU A 68 1.53 -8.36 -9.64
C LEU A 68 2.40 -7.41 -10.47
N ASP A 69 2.36 -6.12 -10.13
CA ASP A 69 3.02 -5.07 -10.89
C ASP A 69 4.52 -5.04 -10.61
N THR A 70 5.31 -5.25 -11.67
CA THR A 70 6.77 -5.29 -11.61
C THR A 70 7.36 -3.98 -11.10
N GLU A 71 6.84 -2.84 -11.57
CA GLU A 71 7.36 -1.52 -11.18
C GLU A 71 7.06 -1.21 -9.72
N SER A 72 5.88 -1.61 -9.23
CA SER A 72 5.54 -1.55 -7.80
C SER A 72 6.58 -2.29 -6.95
N ILE A 73 6.83 -3.57 -7.25
CA ILE A 73 7.78 -4.39 -6.50
C ILE A 73 9.21 -3.84 -6.61
N ASN A 74 9.63 -3.34 -7.76
CA ASN A 74 10.92 -2.68 -7.92
C ASN A 74 11.07 -1.46 -7.00
N GLN A 75 10.03 -0.68 -6.82
CA GLN A 75 10.05 0.46 -5.88
C GLN A 75 10.05 0.03 -4.42
N PHE A 76 9.30 -1.03 -4.07
CA PHE A 76 9.39 -1.62 -2.74
C PHE A 76 10.81 -2.10 -2.44
N ASN A 77 11.49 -2.77 -3.36
CA ASN A 77 12.86 -3.22 -3.19
C ASN A 77 13.85 -2.07 -2.94
N LYS A 78 13.61 -0.90 -3.54
CA LYS A 78 14.44 0.30 -3.33
C LYS A 78 14.16 1.02 -2.02
N LEU A 79 12.90 1.08 -1.57
CA LEU A 79 12.46 1.95 -0.48
C LEU A 79 12.08 1.21 0.80
N ARG A 80 11.76 -0.08 0.71
CA ARG A 80 11.32 -0.95 1.80
C ARG A 80 12.27 -2.13 1.99
N THR A 81 13.54 -1.81 2.19
CA THR A 81 14.65 -2.78 2.18
C THR A 81 14.65 -3.79 3.33
N ARG A 82 13.88 -3.55 4.38
CA ARG A 82 13.69 -4.51 5.48
C ARG A 82 12.57 -5.51 5.21
N ASP A 83 11.75 -5.26 4.20
CA ASP A 83 10.61 -6.09 3.85
C ASP A 83 11.01 -7.14 2.80
N ILE A 84 10.25 -8.21 2.74
CA ILE A 84 10.26 -9.19 1.65
C ILE A 84 9.25 -8.73 0.62
N ASN A 85 9.68 -8.48 -0.61
CA ASN A 85 8.82 -7.96 -1.66
C ASN A 85 8.71 -8.99 -2.77
N ILE A 86 7.49 -9.45 -3.06
CA ILE A 86 7.24 -10.61 -3.93
C ILE A 86 6.31 -10.19 -5.06
N GLN A 87 6.78 -10.40 -6.29
CA GLN A 87 5.92 -10.27 -7.46
C GLN A 87 5.17 -11.59 -7.69
N THR A 88 3.92 -11.64 -7.29
CA THR A 88 3.08 -12.83 -7.51
C THR A 88 1.60 -12.51 -7.40
N LEU A 89 0.79 -13.44 -7.90
CA LEU A 89 -0.65 -13.47 -7.71
C LEU A 89 -1.00 -14.30 -6.46
N ILE A 90 -1.93 -13.81 -5.67
CA ILE A 90 -2.55 -14.60 -4.59
C ILE A 90 -3.89 -15.14 -5.10
N THR A 91 -4.01 -16.45 -5.15
CA THR A 91 -5.23 -17.18 -5.55
C THR A 91 -5.58 -18.27 -4.55
N SER A 92 -6.74 -18.89 -4.74
CA SER A 92 -7.20 -20.03 -3.91
C SER A 92 -6.54 -21.36 -4.30
N TYR A 93 -5.88 -21.42 -5.44
CA TYR A 93 -5.30 -22.65 -6.00
C TYR A 93 -3.84 -22.43 -6.39
N ASP A 94 -2.99 -23.42 -6.15
CA ASP A 94 -1.60 -23.41 -6.57
C ASP A 94 -1.50 -23.54 -8.11
N ASN A 95 -0.52 -22.88 -8.68
CA ASN A 95 -0.21 -22.92 -10.13
C ASN A 95 -1.38 -22.48 -11.04
N GLU A 96 -2.26 -21.61 -10.55
CA GLU A 96 -3.31 -21.04 -11.36
C GLU A 96 -2.76 -19.89 -12.23
N GLU A 97 -2.96 -19.96 -13.55
CA GLU A 97 -2.69 -18.87 -14.46
C GLU A 97 -3.95 -18.02 -14.65
N LYS A 98 -3.81 -16.71 -14.60
CA LYS A 98 -4.89 -15.73 -14.80
C LYS A 98 -4.46 -14.64 -15.77
N ASP A 99 -5.39 -14.20 -16.59
CA ASP A 99 -5.21 -13.00 -17.39
C ASP A 99 -5.20 -11.77 -16.49
N LEU A 100 -4.21 -10.90 -16.67
CA LEU A 100 -4.18 -9.59 -16.03
C LEU A 100 -4.70 -8.53 -17.01
N PHE A 101 -5.80 -7.90 -16.66
CA PHE A 101 -6.31 -6.72 -17.36
C PHE A 101 -5.51 -5.52 -16.90
N PHE A 102 -4.56 -5.13 -17.73
CA PHE A 102 -3.53 -4.14 -17.42
C PHE A 102 -3.88 -2.80 -18.08
N TYR A 103 -3.97 -1.76 -17.29
CA TYR A 103 -4.23 -0.40 -17.77
C TYR A 103 -2.94 0.41 -17.89
N HIS A 104 -2.13 0.42 -16.83
CA HIS A 104 -0.79 1.02 -16.84
C HIS A 104 0.00 0.58 -15.57
N ASP A 105 1.30 0.83 -15.57
CA ASP A 105 2.17 0.53 -14.43
C ASP A 105 1.64 1.16 -13.14
N ARG A 106 1.63 0.38 -12.07
CA ARG A 106 1.14 0.77 -10.74
C ARG A 106 -0.29 1.30 -10.72
N SER A 107 -1.10 0.88 -11.66
CA SER A 107 -2.50 1.25 -11.66
C SER A 107 -3.27 0.48 -10.57
N ALA A 108 -3.92 1.20 -9.68
CA ALA A 108 -4.77 0.60 -8.65
C ALA A 108 -6.03 -0.10 -9.24
N ILE A 109 -6.27 0.06 -10.53
CA ILE A 109 -7.39 -0.58 -11.24
C ILE A 109 -6.97 -1.78 -12.09
N ASN A 110 -5.67 -2.14 -12.12
CA ASN A 110 -5.26 -3.42 -12.70
C ASN A 110 -5.98 -4.57 -11.98
N THR A 111 -6.51 -5.52 -12.71
CA THR A 111 -7.36 -6.57 -12.15
C THR A 111 -7.25 -7.88 -12.92
N ILE A 112 -7.47 -9.00 -12.23
CA ILE A 112 -7.65 -10.32 -12.84
C ILE A 112 -9.14 -10.65 -13.09
N SER A 113 -10.05 -9.79 -12.68
CA SER A 113 -11.49 -9.98 -12.88
C SER A 113 -11.92 -9.39 -14.23
N LYS A 114 -12.33 -10.27 -15.14
CA LYS A 114 -12.89 -9.91 -16.45
C LYS A 114 -14.14 -9.04 -16.32
N ASP A 115 -15.00 -9.36 -15.35
CA ASP A 115 -16.23 -8.60 -15.12
C ASP A 115 -15.97 -7.18 -14.66
N LEU A 116 -14.98 -6.99 -13.78
CA LEU A 116 -14.55 -5.65 -13.36
C LEU A 116 -13.92 -4.87 -14.51
N ALA A 117 -13.09 -5.50 -15.33
CA ALA A 117 -12.52 -4.87 -16.52
C ALA A 117 -13.61 -4.40 -17.49
N ASN A 118 -14.52 -5.29 -17.88
CA ASN A 118 -15.62 -4.99 -18.80
C ASN A 118 -16.56 -3.88 -18.29
N ASN A 119 -16.80 -3.81 -16.99
CA ASN A 119 -17.66 -2.77 -16.40
C ASN A 119 -16.98 -1.40 -16.38
N ARG A 120 -15.67 -1.34 -16.28
CA ARG A 120 -14.89 -0.09 -16.32
C ARG A 120 -14.81 0.48 -17.72
N ASP A 121 -14.62 -0.36 -18.75
CA ASP A 121 -14.60 0.06 -20.15
C ASP A 121 -15.95 0.66 -20.62
N LYS A 122 -17.05 0.41 -19.90
CA LYS A 122 -18.35 1.01 -20.16
C LYS A 122 -18.58 2.37 -19.49
N GLN A 123 -17.68 2.80 -18.58
CA GLN A 123 -17.83 4.05 -17.81
C GLN A 123 -16.96 5.19 -18.36
N TYR A 124 -16.11 4.92 -19.33
CA TYR A 124 -15.23 5.86 -20.03
C TYR A 124 -15.32 5.63 -21.53
#